data_a5e9d6e4731ed53e1397b76cd35ed69e
#
_entry.id   a5e9d6e4731ed53e1397b76cd35ed69e
#
_cell.length_a   1.000
_cell.length_b   1.000
_cell.length_c   1.000
_cell.angle_alpha   90.00
_cell.angle_beta   90.00
_cell.angle_gamma   90.00
#
_symmetry.space_group_name_H-M   'P 1'
#
loop_
_entity.id
_entity.type
_entity.pdbx_description
1 polymer ?
#
loop_
_entity_poly.entity_id
_entity_poly.type
_entity_poly.pdbx_seq_one_letter_code
_entity_poly.pdbx_strand_id
1 'polypeptide(L)'
;MPTRVIVFIDGSNLYHSLKQDIGRTDLDFARFSSKLADGRELVRSYYYNAPLDQTKEPQRYRDQEKFFERLRRTDYLELRFGKLVYRGWPKEPPYEKGIDVKLTTDLLVHGFRNNYDVAILVSGDTDFADALQAVKDVGKHVEVALFRLKTSRHLRDMADKVIRIDGGFLSDCWI
;
A
#
# COMPACT_ATOMS: atom_id res chain seq x y z
N MET A 1 18.21 -4.58 -19.66
CA MET A 1 17.40 -5.32 -18.69
C MET A 1 16.13 -4.54 -18.38
N PRO A 2 15.01 -5.19 -18.16
CA PRO A 2 13.78 -4.49 -17.82
C PRO A 2 13.92 -3.77 -16.47
N THR A 3 13.25 -2.63 -16.32
CA THR A 3 13.18 -1.89 -15.06
C THR A 3 12.31 -2.65 -14.06
N ARG A 4 12.86 -3.00 -12.91
CA ARG A 4 12.20 -3.79 -11.87
C ARG A 4 11.45 -2.89 -10.90
N VAL A 5 10.20 -3.23 -10.65
CA VAL A 5 9.30 -2.45 -9.79
C VAL A 5 8.84 -3.29 -8.59
N ILE A 6 8.90 -2.72 -7.39
CA ILE A 6 8.15 -3.22 -6.22
C ILE A 6 7.14 -2.17 -5.80
N VAL A 7 5.90 -2.63 -5.54
CA VAL A 7 4.80 -1.80 -5.08
C VAL A 7 4.58 -2.05 -3.58
N PHE A 8 4.59 -0.99 -2.78
CA PHE A 8 4.35 -1.02 -1.34
C PHE A 8 3.01 -0.37 -1.04
N ILE A 9 2.03 -1.16 -0.60
CA ILE A 9 0.64 -0.73 -0.43
C ILE A 9 0.30 -0.64 1.06
N ASP A 10 0.13 0.57 1.56
CA ASP A 10 -0.48 0.82 2.86
C ASP A 10 -1.99 0.53 2.76
N GLY A 11 -2.41 -0.65 3.23
CA GLY A 11 -3.76 -1.16 3.01
C GLY A 11 -4.85 -0.32 3.64
N SER A 12 -4.63 0.19 4.84
CA SER A 12 -5.59 1.06 5.54
C SER A 12 -5.74 2.40 4.82
N ASN A 13 -4.62 3.03 4.46
CA ASN A 13 -4.63 4.29 3.71
C ASN A 13 -5.33 4.14 2.36
N LEU A 14 -5.04 3.07 1.62
CA LEU A 14 -5.69 2.77 0.35
C LEU A 14 -7.20 2.55 0.52
N TYR A 15 -7.62 1.74 1.50
CA TYR A 15 -9.03 1.46 1.75
C TYR A 15 -9.83 2.73 2.03
N HIS A 16 -9.33 3.59 2.93
CA HIS A 16 -9.98 4.85 3.27
C HIS A 16 -10.01 5.82 2.08
N SER A 17 -8.94 5.88 1.30
CA SER A 17 -8.89 6.71 0.10
C SER A 17 -9.88 6.25 -0.97
N LEU A 18 -9.97 4.96 -1.23
CA LEU A 18 -10.95 4.38 -2.16
C LEU A 18 -12.38 4.70 -1.72
N LYS A 19 -12.67 4.53 -0.42
CA LYS A 19 -14.00 4.79 0.13
C LYS A 19 -14.39 6.26 0.04
N GLN A 20 -13.46 7.18 0.32
CA GLN A 20 -13.72 8.62 0.36
C GLN A 20 -13.71 9.28 -1.01
N ASP A 21 -12.76 8.94 -1.87
CA ASP A 21 -12.56 9.61 -3.17
C ASP A 21 -13.34 8.95 -4.31
N ILE A 22 -13.55 7.63 -4.23
CA ILE A 22 -14.12 6.82 -5.33
C ILE A 22 -15.49 6.28 -4.98
N GLY A 23 -15.74 5.94 -3.72
CA GLY A 23 -17.00 5.37 -3.22
C GLY A 23 -17.14 3.86 -3.41
N ARG A 24 -16.09 3.16 -3.87
CA ARG A 24 -16.04 1.68 -3.95
C ARG A 24 -14.68 1.14 -3.56
N THR A 25 -14.65 -0.09 -3.06
CA THR A 25 -13.46 -0.71 -2.46
C THR A 25 -13.13 -2.10 -3.02
N ASP A 26 -13.89 -2.57 -4.01
CA ASP A 26 -13.73 -3.89 -4.65
C ASP A 26 -12.64 -3.88 -5.73
N LEU A 27 -11.44 -3.46 -5.35
CA LEU A 27 -10.29 -3.34 -6.24
C LEU A 27 -9.75 -4.71 -6.65
N ASP A 28 -9.46 -4.87 -7.95
CA ASP A 28 -8.65 -5.96 -8.48
C ASP A 28 -7.17 -5.60 -8.33
N PHE A 29 -6.54 -6.17 -7.32
CA PHE A 29 -5.15 -5.86 -6.98
C PHE A 29 -4.13 -6.32 -8.02
N ALA A 30 -4.43 -7.37 -8.80
CA ALA A 30 -3.56 -7.78 -9.89
C ALA A 30 -3.53 -6.73 -11.00
N ARG A 31 -4.69 -6.26 -11.43
CA ARG A 31 -4.80 -5.19 -12.44
C ARG A 31 -4.23 -3.87 -11.93
N PHE A 32 -4.54 -3.51 -10.70
CA PHE A 32 -4.04 -2.29 -10.08
C PHE A 32 -2.50 -2.27 -10.03
N SER A 33 -1.88 -3.34 -9.54
CA SER A 33 -0.41 -3.44 -9.46
C SER A 33 0.24 -3.45 -10.85
N SER A 34 -0.35 -4.15 -11.80
CA SER A 34 0.12 -4.18 -13.20
C SER A 34 0.05 -2.78 -13.82
N LYS A 35 -1.03 -2.05 -13.57
CA LYS A 35 -1.20 -0.68 -14.08
C LYS A 35 -0.21 0.31 -13.44
N LEU A 36 0.07 0.18 -12.16
CA LEU A 36 1.12 0.96 -11.49
C LEU A 36 2.50 0.64 -12.07
N ALA A 37 2.77 -0.62 -12.39
CA ALA A 37 4.04 -1.02 -12.99
C ALA A 37 4.24 -0.46 -14.40
N ASP A 38 3.17 -0.14 -15.13
CA ASP A 38 3.20 0.58 -16.42
C ASP A 38 4.17 -0.04 -17.44
N GLY A 39 3.99 -1.34 -17.70
CA GLY A 39 4.83 -2.11 -18.64
C GLY A 39 6.24 -2.48 -18.15
N ARG A 40 6.62 -2.04 -16.97
CA ARG A 40 7.87 -2.45 -16.30
C ARG A 40 7.70 -3.82 -15.62
N GLU A 41 8.78 -4.45 -15.23
CA GLU A 41 8.76 -5.74 -14.55
C GLU A 41 8.27 -5.61 -13.11
N LEU A 42 7.05 -6.06 -12.83
CA LEU A 42 6.52 -6.16 -11.46
C LEU A 42 7.19 -7.34 -10.75
N VAL A 43 8.15 -7.05 -9.87
CA VAL A 43 8.79 -8.06 -9.04
C VAL A 43 7.82 -8.58 -7.98
N ARG A 44 7.16 -7.65 -7.27
CA ARG A 44 6.19 -7.98 -6.20
C ARG A 44 5.39 -6.75 -5.77
N SER A 45 4.17 -7.01 -5.28
CA SER A 45 3.41 -6.05 -4.49
C SER A 45 3.33 -6.54 -3.06
N TYR A 46 3.61 -5.66 -2.10
CA TYR A 46 3.40 -5.91 -0.68
C TYR A 46 2.19 -5.15 -0.20
N TYR A 47 1.27 -5.84 0.45
CA TYR A 47 0.06 -5.26 1.03
C TYR A 47 0.14 -5.34 2.55
N TYR A 48 0.17 -4.19 3.20
CA TYR A 48 0.31 -4.06 4.66
C TYR A 48 -1.03 -3.79 5.30
N ASN A 49 -1.41 -4.60 6.28
CA ASN A 49 -2.64 -4.42 7.05
C ASN A 49 -2.50 -5.06 8.44
N ALA A 50 -3.50 -4.84 9.30
CA ALA A 50 -3.59 -5.45 10.61
C ALA A 50 -4.88 -6.26 10.71
N PRO A 51 -4.81 -7.57 11.05
CA PRO A 51 -6.00 -8.41 11.21
C PRO A 51 -6.89 -7.93 12.36
N LEU A 52 -8.20 -7.94 12.13
CA LEU A 52 -9.21 -7.70 13.15
C LEU A 52 -9.21 -8.83 14.19
N ASP A 53 -9.68 -8.55 15.39
CA ASP A 53 -9.86 -9.55 16.45
C ASP A 53 -11.21 -10.24 16.26
N GLN A 54 -11.18 -11.58 16.05
CA GLN A 54 -12.36 -12.39 15.83
C GLN A 54 -13.35 -12.33 17.01
N THR A 55 -12.84 -12.20 18.24
CA THR A 55 -13.68 -12.16 19.44
C THR A 55 -14.37 -10.81 19.64
N LYS A 56 -13.78 -9.74 19.12
CA LYS A 56 -14.28 -8.37 19.28
C LYS A 56 -15.14 -7.92 18.11
N GLU A 57 -14.77 -8.32 16.90
CA GLU A 57 -15.42 -7.91 15.66
C GLU A 57 -15.68 -9.10 14.72
N PRO A 58 -16.49 -10.11 15.15
CA PRO A 58 -16.56 -11.40 14.46
C PRO A 58 -17.05 -11.33 13.01
N GLN A 59 -17.99 -10.43 12.69
CA GLN A 59 -18.48 -10.28 11.32
C GLN A 59 -17.44 -9.60 10.43
N ARG A 60 -16.89 -8.49 10.86
CA ARG A 60 -15.85 -7.77 10.13
C ARG A 60 -14.59 -8.62 9.95
N TYR A 61 -14.23 -9.41 10.95
CA TYR A 61 -13.13 -10.37 10.85
C TYR A 61 -13.36 -11.37 9.72
N ARG A 62 -14.57 -11.98 9.63
CA ARG A 62 -14.88 -12.91 8.54
C ARG A 62 -14.81 -12.27 7.16
N ASP A 63 -15.28 -11.05 7.02
CA ASP A 63 -15.25 -10.32 5.75
C ASP A 63 -13.80 -9.95 5.38
N GLN A 64 -13.00 -9.56 6.35
CA GLN A 64 -11.57 -9.28 6.16
C GLN A 64 -10.79 -10.56 5.79
N GLU A 65 -11.08 -11.70 6.41
CA GLU A 65 -10.42 -12.98 6.07
C GLU A 65 -10.74 -13.43 4.63
N LYS A 66 -11.97 -13.25 4.16
CA LYS A 66 -12.31 -13.49 2.75
C LYS A 66 -11.52 -12.58 1.81
N PHE A 67 -11.35 -11.33 2.18
CA PHE A 67 -10.53 -10.37 1.45
C PHE A 67 -9.05 -10.80 1.43
N PHE A 68 -8.47 -11.15 2.56
CA PHE A 68 -7.08 -11.62 2.63
C PHE A 68 -6.88 -12.92 1.85
N GLU A 69 -7.85 -13.82 1.87
CA GLU A 69 -7.77 -15.05 1.07
C GLU A 69 -7.73 -14.77 -0.45
N ARG A 70 -8.49 -13.79 -0.92
CA ARG A 70 -8.38 -13.33 -2.32
C ARG A 70 -6.99 -12.76 -2.63
N LEU A 71 -6.45 -11.94 -1.73
CA LEU A 71 -5.12 -11.38 -1.90
C LEU A 71 -4.03 -12.46 -1.92
N ARG A 72 -4.12 -13.50 -1.07
CA ARG A 72 -3.17 -14.62 -1.06
C ARG A 72 -3.14 -15.40 -2.38
N ARG A 73 -4.24 -15.37 -3.13
CA ARG A 73 -4.35 -16.00 -4.46
C ARG A 73 -3.97 -15.06 -5.62
N THR A 74 -3.65 -13.83 -5.34
CA THR A 74 -3.22 -12.85 -6.33
C THR A 74 -1.73 -13.04 -6.62
N ASP A 75 -1.39 -13.25 -7.88
CA ASP A 75 -0.02 -13.45 -8.31
C ASP A 75 0.85 -12.21 -7.99
N TYR A 76 2.09 -12.46 -7.58
CA TYR A 76 3.08 -11.44 -7.22
C TYR A 76 2.64 -10.49 -6.10
N LEU A 77 1.65 -10.88 -5.27
CA LEU A 77 1.22 -10.12 -4.11
C LEU A 77 1.48 -10.89 -2.82
N GLU A 78 2.03 -10.20 -1.84
CA GLU A 78 2.36 -10.76 -0.53
C GLU A 78 1.76 -9.90 0.58
N LEU A 79 1.06 -10.56 1.52
CA LEU A 79 0.50 -9.90 2.70
C LEU A 79 1.56 -9.74 3.78
N ARG A 80 1.58 -8.58 4.40
CA ARG A 80 2.40 -8.24 5.56
C ARG A 80 1.50 -7.71 6.67
N PHE A 81 1.53 -8.34 7.85
CA PHE A 81 0.65 -7.98 8.94
C PHE A 81 1.37 -7.25 10.07
N GLY A 82 0.80 -6.14 10.50
CA GLY A 82 1.00 -5.54 11.80
C GLY A 82 -0.03 -6.06 12.80
N LYS A 83 -0.33 -5.26 13.81
CA LYS A 83 -1.28 -5.59 14.87
C LYS A 83 -2.32 -4.49 15.04
N LEU A 84 -3.54 -4.86 15.46
CA LEU A 84 -4.53 -3.94 16.01
C LEU A 84 -4.48 -3.99 17.53
N VAL A 85 -4.47 -2.81 18.15
CA VAL A 85 -4.48 -2.64 19.60
C VAL A 85 -5.86 -2.15 20.03
N TYR A 86 -6.54 -2.93 20.88
CA TYR A 86 -7.92 -2.71 21.34
C TYR A 86 -7.99 -2.12 22.76
N ARG A 87 -7.08 -1.19 23.10
CA ARG A 87 -6.95 -0.69 24.48
C ARG A 87 -8.22 -0.06 25.02
N GLY A 88 -8.95 0.72 24.22
CA GLY A 88 -10.16 1.45 24.62
C GLY A 88 -11.47 0.78 24.18
N TRP A 89 -11.39 -0.42 23.61
CA TRP A 89 -12.56 -1.12 23.06
C TRP A 89 -13.61 -1.46 24.11
N PRO A 90 -14.93 -1.34 23.81
CA PRO A 90 -15.54 -0.88 22.56
C PRO A 90 -15.76 0.64 22.47
N LYS A 91 -15.40 1.41 23.51
CA LYS A 91 -15.61 2.87 23.53
C LYS A 91 -14.76 3.61 22.51
N GLU A 92 -13.55 3.12 22.29
CA GLU A 92 -12.61 3.66 21.31
C GLU A 92 -12.33 2.60 20.23
N PRO A 93 -12.19 3.01 18.96
CA PRO A 93 -11.80 2.08 17.89
C PRO A 93 -10.36 1.56 18.12
N PRO A 94 -10.03 0.35 17.61
CA PRO A 94 -8.66 -0.11 17.65
C PRO A 94 -7.77 0.76 16.76
N TYR A 95 -6.48 0.79 17.08
CA TYR A 95 -5.48 1.46 16.26
C TYR A 95 -4.40 0.48 15.79
N GLU A 96 -3.82 0.78 14.63
CA GLU A 96 -2.75 -0.02 14.03
C GLU A 96 -1.42 0.21 14.74
N LYS A 97 -0.62 -0.86 14.85
CA LYS A 97 0.74 -0.81 15.39
C LYS A 97 1.68 -1.67 14.54
N GLY A 98 2.82 -1.10 14.19
CA GLY A 98 3.89 -1.81 13.50
C GLY A 98 3.74 -1.89 11.98
N ILE A 99 2.67 -1.37 11.38
CA ILE A 99 2.47 -1.32 9.93
C ILE A 99 3.55 -0.44 9.29
N ASP A 100 3.70 0.80 9.74
CA ASP A 100 4.64 1.76 9.16
C ASP A 100 6.08 1.30 9.31
N VAL A 101 6.42 0.73 10.47
CA VAL A 101 7.75 0.15 10.72
C VAL A 101 8.03 -0.98 9.74
N LYS A 102 7.07 -1.87 9.53
CA LYS A 102 7.21 -3.04 8.64
C LYS A 102 7.36 -2.62 7.18
N LEU A 103 6.50 -1.71 6.71
CA LEU A 103 6.58 -1.16 5.35
C LEU A 103 7.90 -0.43 5.13
N THR A 104 8.28 0.44 6.06
CA THR A 104 9.57 1.17 6.02
C THR A 104 10.76 0.21 5.97
N THR A 105 10.74 -0.82 6.83
CA THR A 105 11.81 -1.82 6.86
C THR A 105 11.93 -2.56 5.53
N ASP A 106 10.83 -3.03 4.98
CA ASP A 106 10.82 -3.75 3.70
C ASP A 106 11.30 -2.86 2.55
N LEU A 107 10.82 -1.60 2.49
CA LEU A 107 11.23 -0.60 1.51
C LEU A 107 12.76 -0.42 1.52
N LEU A 108 13.35 -0.20 2.69
CA LEU A 108 14.78 0.02 2.87
C LEU A 108 15.59 -1.24 2.55
N VAL A 109 15.20 -2.40 3.12
CA VAL A 109 15.92 -3.66 2.94
C VAL A 109 15.95 -4.06 1.45
N HIS A 110 14.81 -3.99 0.76
CA HIS A 110 14.76 -4.32 -0.67
C HIS A 110 15.54 -3.32 -1.52
N GLY A 111 15.52 -2.03 -1.15
CA GLY A 111 16.31 -1.00 -1.82
C GLY A 111 17.82 -1.24 -1.70
N PHE A 112 18.29 -1.47 -0.48
CA PHE A 112 19.72 -1.70 -0.19
C PHE A 112 20.24 -3.03 -0.75
N ARG A 113 19.37 -4.04 -0.84
CA ARG A 113 19.70 -5.33 -1.48
C ARG A 113 19.57 -5.29 -3.01
N ASN A 114 19.24 -4.15 -3.60
CA ASN A 114 19.05 -4.00 -5.04
C ASN A 114 17.99 -4.96 -5.62
N ASN A 115 16.88 -5.17 -4.89
CA ASN A 115 15.79 -6.04 -5.33
C ASN A 115 14.81 -5.31 -6.26
N TYR A 116 14.88 -3.99 -6.37
CA TYR A 116 14.12 -3.18 -7.32
C TYR A 116 14.95 -2.02 -7.84
N ASP A 117 14.51 -1.45 -8.95
CA ASP A 117 15.02 -0.20 -9.51
C ASP A 117 14.08 0.97 -9.18
N VAL A 118 12.78 0.67 -9.11
CA VAL A 118 11.72 1.62 -8.79
C VAL A 118 10.89 1.12 -7.60
N ALA A 119 10.74 1.97 -6.59
CA ALA A 119 9.77 1.77 -5.52
C ALA A 119 8.52 2.60 -5.79
N ILE A 120 7.35 1.98 -5.75
CA ILE A 120 6.06 2.68 -5.81
C ILE A 120 5.38 2.56 -4.46
N LEU A 121 5.19 3.68 -3.77
CA LEU A 121 4.45 3.76 -2.52
C LEU A 121 3.00 4.14 -2.80
N VAL A 122 2.05 3.32 -2.34
CA VAL A 122 0.61 3.63 -2.35
C VAL A 122 0.20 4.04 -0.94
N SER A 123 0.45 5.27 -0.60
CA SER A 123 0.06 5.94 0.65
C SER A 123 0.24 7.45 0.53
N GLY A 124 -0.61 8.21 1.20
CA GLY A 124 -0.47 9.66 1.37
C GLY A 124 0.20 10.05 2.70
N ASP A 125 0.71 9.10 3.46
CA ASP A 125 1.30 9.34 4.76
C ASP A 125 2.73 9.89 4.65
N THR A 126 2.95 11.07 5.24
CA THR A 126 4.25 11.74 5.25
C THR A 126 5.32 11.04 6.07
N ASP A 127 4.94 10.14 6.97
CA ASP A 127 5.88 9.41 7.83
C ASP A 127 6.83 8.51 7.03
N PHE A 128 6.47 8.17 5.79
CA PHE A 128 7.34 7.42 4.88
C PHE A 128 8.41 8.27 4.16
N ALA A 129 8.36 9.60 4.27
CA ALA A 129 9.23 10.50 3.49
C ALA A 129 10.72 10.21 3.68
N ASP A 130 11.17 10.03 4.92
CA ASP A 130 12.59 9.77 5.22
C ASP A 130 13.07 8.42 4.63
N ALA A 131 12.22 7.40 4.67
CA ALA A 131 12.54 6.11 4.07
C ALA A 131 12.64 6.19 2.54
N LEU A 132 11.75 6.93 1.90
CA LEU A 132 11.82 7.19 0.46
C LEU A 132 13.07 7.98 0.10
N GLN A 133 13.44 8.98 0.87
CA GLN A 133 14.69 9.71 0.65
C GLN A 133 15.91 8.81 0.78
N ALA A 134 15.95 7.93 1.79
CA ALA A 134 17.07 7.01 1.98
C ALA A 134 17.29 6.07 0.78
N VAL A 135 16.23 5.58 0.15
CA VAL A 135 16.38 4.73 -1.05
C VAL A 135 16.72 5.54 -2.30
N LYS A 136 16.28 6.80 -2.40
CA LYS A 136 16.77 7.73 -3.45
C LYS A 136 18.26 7.95 -3.34
N ASP A 137 18.76 8.13 -2.12
CA ASP A 137 20.20 8.38 -1.85
C ASP A 137 21.08 7.21 -2.29
N VAL A 138 20.55 6.00 -2.36
CA VAL A 138 21.24 4.82 -2.92
C VAL A 138 20.88 4.56 -4.39
N GLY A 139 20.33 5.55 -5.08
CA GLY A 139 20.12 5.54 -6.52
C GLY A 139 18.83 4.86 -6.99
N LYS A 140 17.85 4.65 -6.10
CA LYS A 140 16.53 4.13 -6.50
C LYS A 140 15.62 5.25 -6.98
N HIS A 141 14.78 4.94 -7.97
CA HIS A 141 13.70 5.81 -8.40
C HIS A 141 12.47 5.60 -7.50
N VAL A 142 11.84 6.69 -7.09
CA VAL A 142 10.70 6.67 -6.15
C VAL A 142 9.47 7.29 -6.79
N GLU A 143 8.39 6.52 -6.81
CA GLU A 143 7.08 7.00 -7.24
C GLU A 143 6.09 6.92 -6.07
N VAL A 144 5.17 7.88 -5.98
CA VAL A 144 4.07 7.86 -5.01
C VAL A 144 2.74 7.88 -5.73
N ALA A 145 1.86 6.96 -5.36
CA ALA A 145 0.49 6.88 -5.87
C ALA A 145 -0.45 7.55 -4.88
N LEU A 146 -1.05 8.67 -5.28
CA LEU A 146 -1.81 9.57 -4.42
C LEU A 146 -3.24 9.75 -4.92
N PHE A 147 -4.18 9.71 -3.99
CA PHE A 147 -5.58 10.12 -4.17
C PHE A 147 -5.76 11.61 -3.93
N ARG A 148 -6.89 12.16 -4.40
CA ARG A 148 -7.16 13.60 -4.34
C ARG A 148 -7.22 14.14 -2.90
N LEU A 149 -7.95 13.46 -2.00
CA LEU A 149 -8.20 13.96 -0.63
C LEU A 149 -7.02 13.70 0.33
N LYS A 150 -6.17 12.74 0.03
CA LYS A 150 -4.99 12.43 0.85
C LYS A 150 -3.69 12.71 0.10
N THR A 151 -3.60 13.91 -0.49
CA THR A 151 -2.37 14.38 -1.12
C THR A 151 -1.47 15.07 -0.11
N SER A 152 -0.30 14.53 0.10
CA SER A 152 0.76 15.20 0.82
C SER A 152 1.61 16.02 -0.14
N ARG A 153 1.68 17.34 0.07
CA ARG A 153 2.59 18.20 -0.70
C ARG A 153 4.04 17.74 -0.52
N HIS A 154 4.42 17.39 0.69
CA HIS A 154 5.77 16.94 1.00
C HIS A 154 6.15 15.66 0.22
N LEU A 155 5.27 14.66 0.16
CA LEU A 155 5.51 13.46 -0.64
C LEU A 155 5.57 13.75 -2.14
N ARG A 156 4.72 14.67 -2.64
CA ARG A 156 4.77 15.07 -4.05
C ARG A 156 6.09 15.74 -4.43
N ASP A 157 6.56 16.63 -3.57
CA ASP A 157 7.79 17.38 -3.83
C ASP A 157 9.04 16.48 -3.75
N MET A 158 8.98 15.42 -2.95
CA MET A 158 10.07 14.49 -2.73
C MET A 158 10.14 13.36 -3.76
N ALA A 159 8.99 12.88 -4.26
CA ALA A 159 8.93 11.79 -5.22
C ALA A 159 9.51 12.18 -6.58
N ASP A 160 10.14 11.24 -7.27
CA ASP A 160 10.61 11.44 -8.64
C ASP A 160 9.43 11.50 -9.62
N LYS A 161 8.35 10.77 -9.31
CA LYS A 161 7.10 10.77 -10.08
C LYS A 161 5.90 10.62 -9.15
N VAL A 162 4.82 11.34 -9.46
CA VAL A 162 3.53 11.20 -8.80
C VAL A 162 2.56 10.51 -9.75
N ILE A 163 1.97 9.41 -9.28
CA ILE A 163 0.89 8.70 -9.98
C ILE A 163 -0.43 9.16 -9.33
N ARG A 164 -1.24 9.88 -10.09
CA ARG A 164 -2.57 10.30 -9.61
C ARG A 164 -3.55 9.14 -9.76
N ILE A 165 -4.15 8.75 -8.65
CA ILE A 165 -5.20 7.74 -8.61
C ILE A 165 -6.56 8.44 -8.54
N ASP A 166 -7.37 8.23 -9.57
CA ASP A 166 -8.73 8.73 -9.69
C ASP A 166 -9.63 7.69 -10.37
N GLY A 167 -10.91 8.02 -10.57
CA GLY A 167 -11.86 7.13 -11.23
C GLY A 167 -11.46 6.75 -12.66
N GLY A 168 -10.79 7.63 -13.38
CA GLY A 168 -10.25 7.35 -14.71
C GLY A 168 -9.12 6.32 -14.67
N PHE A 169 -8.16 6.51 -13.75
CA PHE A 169 -7.07 5.54 -13.54
C PHE A 169 -7.62 4.15 -13.15
N LEU A 170 -8.65 4.10 -12.32
CA LEU A 170 -9.20 2.86 -11.79
C LEU A 170 -10.29 2.23 -12.65
N SER A 171 -10.65 2.82 -13.81
CA SER A 171 -11.81 2.42 -14.61
C SER A 171 -11.85 0.93 -14.98
N ASP A 172 -10.71 0.29 -15.16
CA ASP A 172 -10.52 -1.11 -15.51
C ASP A 172 -9.92 -1.97 -14.38
N CYS A 173 -9.84 -1.44 -13.14
CA CYS A 173 -9.24 -2.10 -12.00
C CYS A 173 -10.26 -2.67 -10.98
N TRP A 174 -11.48 -2.94 -11.40
CA TRP A 174 -12.54 -3.46 -10.52
C TRP A 174 -12.80 -4.95 -10.73
N ILE A 175 -13.23 -5.63 -9.63
CA ILE A 175 -13.68 -7.03 -9.66
C ILE A 175 -15.07 -7.12 -10.30
#